data_e4c7749f81a7ece69344f5d4aec90080
#
_entry.id   e4c7749f81a7ece69344f5d4aec90080
#
_cell.length_a   1.000
_cell.length_b   1.000
_cell.length_c   1.000
_cell.angle_alpha   90.00
_cell.angle_beta   90.00
_cell.angle_gamma   90.00
#
_symmetry.space_group_name_H-M   'P 1'
#
loop_
_entity.id
_entity.type
_entity.pdbx_description
1 polymer ?
#
loop_
_entity_poly.entity_id
_entity_poly.type
_entity_poly.pdbx_seq_one_letter_code
_entity_poly.pdbx_strand_id
1 'polypeptide(L)'
;ALKGNQGDFHSDVELFFSEFANKYPKRTTTEKGHGRVETREYVLCNNIEWIEKADCWKGLKGIGMVKSTIYHTKSKKETTETRYYITSLTTLTGFADTVRKHGCIENQLHWNLDVIFREDACLAKKDNSPKNLNIIRKIAMRLLNAARSGRETKKLVMLKASLNPDAMLDVLFQQKS
;
A
#
# COMPACT_ATOMS: atom_id res chain seq x y z
N ALA A 1 -7.77 -6.00 0.72
CA ALA A 1 -7.33 -7.38 0.54
C ALA A 1 -8.17 -8.31 1.42
N LEU A 2 -8.47 -9.49 0.91
CA LEU A 2 -9.06 -10.58 1.67
C LEU A 2 -7.91 -11.26 2.42
N LYS A 3 -8.01 -11.33 3.74
CA LYS A 3 -6.94 -11.88 4.59
C LYS A 3 -7.33 -13.27 5.11
N GLY A 4 -6.34 -14.08 5.49
CA GLY A 4 -6.56 -15.42 6.04
C GLY A 4 -7.41 -15.50 7.32
N ASN A 5 -7.63 -14.36 8.02
CA ASN A 5 -8.57 -14.28 9.14
C ASN A 5 -10.05 -14.34 8.72
N GLN A 6 -10.35 -14.35 7.43
CA GLN A 6 -11.68 -14.54 6.87
C GLN A 6 -11.98 -16.03 6.56
N GLY A 7 -11.18 -16.95 7.12
CA GLY A 7 -11.42 -18.39 7.15
C GLY A 7 -11.82 -18.98 5.80
N ASP A 8 -12.96 -19.63 5.78
CA ASP A 8 -13.47 -20.40 4.64
C ASP A 8 -13.59 -19.55 3.37
N PHE A 9 -14.06 -18.30 3.49
CA PHE A 9 -14.20 -17.42 2.33
C PHE A 9 -12.86 -17.13 1.62
N HIS A 10 -11.78 -17.00 2.38
CA HIS A 10 -10.45 -16.84 1.75
C HIS A 10 -10.06 -18.09 0.97
N SER A 11 -10.27 -19.25 1.56
CA SER A 11 -9.95 -20.55 0.94
C SER A 11 -10.78 -20.82 -0.31
N ASP A 12 -12.07 -20.46 -0.29
CA ASP A 12 -12.96 -20.60 -1.45
C ASP A 12 -12.52 -19.72 -2.61
N VAL A 13 -12.14 -18.46 -2.33
CA VAL A 13 -11.62 -17.53 -3.35
C VAL A 13 -10.27 -17.99 -3.89
N GLU A 14 -9.40 -18.53 -3.05
CA GLU A 14 -8.12 -19.11 -3.45
C GLU A 14 -8.32 -20.31 -4.38
N LEU A 15 -9.20 -21.24 -4.00
CA LEU A 15 -9.54 -22.41 -4.82
C LEU A 15 -10.13 -21.98 -6.16
N PHE A 16 -11.08 -21.05 -6.15
CA PHE A 16 -11.68 -20.51 -7.34
C PHE A 16 -10.63 -19.99 -8.35
N PHE A 17 -9.70 -19.14 -7.89
CA PHE A 17 -8.68 -18.59 -8.77
C PHE A 17 -7.61 -19.62 -9.17
N SER A 18 -7.35 -20.64 -8.36
CA SER A 18 -6.44 -21.73 -8.76
C SER A 18 -6.96 -22.51 -9.99
N GLU A 19 -8.27 -22.68 -10.10
CA GLU A 19 -8.90 -23.43 -11.18
C GLU A 19 -9.30 -22.54 -12.36
N PHE A 20 -9.80 -21.34 -12.09
CA PHE A 20 -10.51 -20.53 -13.08
C PHE A 20 -9.81 -19.23 -13.48
N ALA A 21 -8.70 -18.82 -12.86
CA ALA A 21 -8.03 -17.55 -13.18
C ALA A 21 -7.70 -17.39 -14.69
N ASN A 22 -7.38 -18.49 -15.38
CA ASN A 22 -7.05 -18.48 -16.80
C ASN A 22 -8.26 -18.26 -17.73
N LYS A 23 -9.49 -18.39 -17.22
CA LYS A 23 -10.72 -18.14 -17.98
C LYS A 23 -11.11 -16.66 -18.03
N TYR A 24 -10.45 -15.82 -17.22
CA TYR A 24 -10.75 -14.39 -17.12
C TYR A 24 -9.67 -13.53 -17.78
N PRO A 25 -10.04 -12.34 -18.28
CA PRO A 25 -9.08 -11.39 -18.81
C PRO A 25 -8.02 -11.02 -17.74
N LYS A 26 -6.78 -10.87 -18.21
CA LYS A 26 -5.65 -10.50 -17.37
C LYS A 26 -5.12 -9.13 -17.77
N ARG A 27 -4.71 -8.33 -16.77
CA ARG A 27 -3.92 -7.12 -16.98
C ARG A 27 -2.56 -7.31 -16.32
N THR A 28 -1.49 -7.07 -17.06
CA THR A 28 -0.13 -7.19 -16.55
C THR A 28 0.54 -5.81 -16.53
N THR A 29 1.25 -5.52 -15.44
CA THR A 29 2.09 -4.33 -15.30
C THR A 29 3.48 -4.74 -14.87
N THR A 30 4.52 -4.08 -15.42
CA THR A 30 5.91 -4.34 -15.04
C THR A 30 6.58 -3.04 -14.64
N GLU A 31 7.24 -3.04 -13.50
CA GLU A 31 7.97 -1.90 -12.95
C GLU A 31 9.41 -2.30 -12.66
N LYS A 32 10.34 -1.38 -12.96
CA LYS A 32 11.77 -1.54 -12.67
C LYS A 32 12.20 -0.47 -11.67
N GLY A 33 12.87 -0.85 -10.62
CA GLY A 33 13.39 0.10 -9.64
C GLY A 33 14.11 -0.58 -8.48
N HIS A 34 15.00 0.14 -7.83
CA HIS A 34 15.70 -0.32 -6.63
C HIS A 34 16.37 -1.71 -6.75
N GLY A 35 16.92 -2.04 -7.94
CA GLY A 35 17.59 -3.33 -8.18
C GLY A 35 16.64 -4.53 -8.28
N ARG A 36 15.37 -4.29 -8.61
CA ARG A 36 14.37 -5.34 -8.85
C ARG A 36 13.47 -5.01 -10.04
N VAL A 37 12.93 -6.04 -10.64
CA VAL A 37 11.85 -5.98 -11.63
C VAL A 37 10.64 -6.62 -10.97
N GLU A 38 9.54 -5.91 -10.91
CA GLU A 38 8.30 -6.40 -10.34
C GLU A 38 7.21 -6.45 -11.42
N THR A 39 6.69 -7.66 -11.67
CA THR A 39 5.59 -7.91 -12.59
C THR A 39 4.36 -8.27 -11.79
N ARG A 40 3.25 -7.57 -12.04
CA ARG A 40 1.94 -7.86 -11.41
C ARG A 40 0.93 -8.24 -12.46
N GLU A 41 0.28 -9.37 -12.22
CA GLU A 41 -0.85 -9.86 -13.00
C GLU A 41 -2.11 -9.68 -12.18
N TYR A 42 -3.12 -9.02 -12.77
CA TYR A 42 -4.40 -8.74 -12.15
C TYR A 42 -5.50 -9.53 -12.88
N VAL A 43 -6.37 -10.14 -12.11
CA VAL A 43 -7.57 -10.84 -12.59
C VAL A 43 -8.77 -10.37 -11.79
N LEU A 44 -9.91 -10.15 -12.45
CA LEU A 44 -11.17 -9.75 -11.82
C LEU A 44 -12.29 -10.67 -12.29
N CYS A 45 -13.05 -11.20 -11.35
CA CYS A 45 -14.28 -11.95 -11.59
C CYS A 45 -15.47 -11.21 -10.97
N ASN A 46 -16.47 -10.87 -11.78
CA ASN A 46 -17.69 -10.21 -11.30
C ASN A 46 -18.86 -11.20 -11.12
N ASN A 47 -18.68 -12.47 -11.45
CA ASN A 47 -19.65 -13.51 -11.08
C ASN A 47 -19.41 -13.92 -9.62
N ILE A 48 -20.29 -13.47 -8.73
CA ILE A 48 -20.27 -13.73 -7.29
C ILE A 48 -21.43 -14.60 -6.81
N GLU A 49 -22.25 -15.17 -7.73
CA GLU A 49 -23.45 -15.95 -7.42
C GLU A 49 -23.13 -17.23 -6.61
N TRP A 50 -21.93 -17.76 -6.78
CA TRP A 50 -21.45 -18.94 -6.08
C TRP A 50 -20.98 -18.66 -4.62
N ILE A 51 -20.87 -17.38 -4.21
CA ILE A 51 -20.41 -16.99 -2.88
C ILE A 51 -21.60 -17.05 -1.91
N GLU A 52 -21.63 -18.05 -1.04
CA GLU A 52 -22.75 -18.31 -0.13
C GLU A 52 -23.17 -17.12 0.75
N LYS A 53 -22.26 -16.29 1.16
CA LYS A 53 -22.52 -15.16 2.07
C LYS A 53 -22.22 -13.81 1.41
N ALA A 54 -22.44 -13.69 0.08
CA ALA A 54 -22.18 -12.45 -0.64
C ALA A 54 -22.94 -11.25 -0.05
N ASP A 55 -24.17 -11.46 0.43
CA ASP A 55 -25.03 -10.45 1.02
C ASP A 55 -24.51 -9.86 2.33
N CYS A 56 -23.65 -10.61 3.05
CA CYS A 56 -22.98 -10.11 4.24
C CYS A 56 -21.95 -9.00 3.92
N TRP A 57 -21.54 -8.88 2.67
CA TRP A 57 -20.56 -7.91 2.21
C TRP A 57 -21.23 -6.78 1.43
N LYS A 58 -21.65 -5.74 2.12
CA LYS A 58 -22.35 -4.61 1.52
C LYS A 58 -21.53 -4.03 0.35
N GLY A 59 -22.12 -4.08 -0.85
CA GLY A 59 -21.51 -3.54 -2.06
C GLY A 59 -20.47 -4.45 -2.73
N LEU A 60 -20.39 -5.72 -2.37
CA LEU A 60 -19.60 -6.71 -3.10
C LEU A 60 -20.12 -6.83 -4.54
N LYS A 61 -19.24 -6.66 -5.52
CA LYS A 61 -19.53 -6.80 -6.95
C LYS A 61 -18.55 -7.70 -7.69
N GLY A 62 -17.51 -8.14 -6.99
CA GLY A 62 -16.52 -9.02 -7.57
C GLY A 62 -15.44 -9.44 -6.60
N ILE A 63 -14.69 -10.43 -7.01
CA ILE A 63 -13.47 -10.90 -6.38
C ILE A 63 -12.30 -10.69 -7.34
N GLY A 64 -11.14 -10.39 -6.79
CA GLY A 64 -9.93 -10.15 -7.59
C GLY A 64 -8.73 -10.92 -7.06
N MET A 65 -7.83 -11.26 -7.98
CA MET A 65 -6.54 -11.85 -7.68
C MET A 65 -5.44 -10.94 -8.22
N VAL A 66 -4.37 -10.79 -7.43
CA VAL A 66 -3.14 -10.13 -7.86
C VAL A 66 -1.97 -11.05 -7.58
N LYS A 67 -1.29 -11.47 -8.63
CA LYS A 67 -0.05 -12.24 -8.55
C LYS A 67 1.12 -11.31 -8.82
N SER A 68 1.98 -11.10 -7.81
CA SER A 68 3.18 -10.27 -7.90
C SER A 68 4.41 -11.15 -7.97
N THR A 69 5.19 -11.01 -9.03
CA THR A 69 6.47 -11.69 -9.22
C THR A 69 7.59 -10.66 -9.16
N ILE A 70 8.52 -10.82 -8.22
CA ILE A 70 9.64 -9.91 -8.00
C ILE A 70 10.95 -10.63 -8.33
N TYR A 71 11.65 -10.14 -9.35
CA TYR A 71 12.98 -10.59 -9.70
C TYR A 71 14.03 -9.62 -9.17
N HIS A 72 14.89 -10.09 -8.27
CA HIS A 72 16.01 -9.34 -7.71
C HIS A 72 17.24 -9.43 -8.60
N THR A 73 17.63 -8.31 -9.24
CA THR A 73 18.72 -8.28 -10.23
C THR A 73 20.10 -8.66 -9.66
N LYS A 74 20.38 -8.33 -8.39
CA LYS A 74 21.65 -8.65 -7.72
C LYS A 74 21.75 -10.11 -7.31
N SER A 75 20.72 -10.62 -6.64
CA SER A 75 20.72 -12.00 -6.12
C SER A 75 20.23 -13.03 -7.15
N LYS A 76 19.69 -12.59 -8.29
CA LYS A 76 19.06 -13.42 -9.33
C LYS A 76 17.95 -14.33 -8.77
N LYS A 77 17.35 -13.93 -7.65
CA LYS A 77 16.24 -14.66 -7.02
C LYS A 77 14.92 -14.10 -7.47
N GLU A 78 13.96 -14.97 -7.64
CA GLU A 78 12.57 -14.65 -7.92
C GLU A 78 11.71 -15.03 -6.73
N THR A 79 10.76 -14.17 -6.39
CA THR A 79 9.74 -14.42 -5.37
C THR A 79 8.38 -14.11 -5.95
N THR A 80 7.40 -14.95 -5.66
CA THR A 80 6.02 -14.77 -6.10
C THR A 80 5.10 -14.73 -4.89
N GLU A 81 4.19 -13.77 -4.89
CA GLU A 81 3.14 -13.62 -3.88
C GLU A 81 1.80 -13.48 -4.58
N THR A 82 0.77 -14.17 -4.10
CA THR A 82 -0.61 -14.03 -4.57
C THR A 82 -1.46 -13.44 -3.45
N ARG A 83 -2.26 -12.42 -3.79
CA ARG A 83 -3.20 -11.77 -2.88
C ARG A 83 -4.59 -11.76 -3.48
N TYR A 84 -5.57 -12.03 -2.65
CA TYR A 84 -6.99 -12.02 -3.04
C TYR A 84 -7.70 -10.80 -2.49
N TYR A 85 -8.75 -10.37 -3.20
CA TYR A 85 -9.48 -9.14 -2.92
C TYR A 85 -10.97 -9.34 -3.11
N ILE A 86 -11.74 -8.68 -2.26
CA ILE A 86 -13.15 -8.39 -2.52
C ILE A 86 -13.28 -6.96 -3.00
N THR A 87 -14.20 -6.68 -3.92
CA THR A 87 -14.28 -5.36 -4.53
C THR A 87 -15.72 -5.00 -4.94
N SER A 88 -16.00 -3.70 -4.91
CA SER A 88 -17.19 -3.10 -5.53
C SER A 88 -16.95 -2.64 -6.97
N LEU A 89 -15.74 -2.81 -7.48
CA LEU A 89 -15.38 -2.40 -8.83
C LEU A 89 -15.75 -3.50 -9.84
N THR A 90 -16.20 -3.07 -11.00
CA THR A 90 -16.66 -3.96 -12.08
C THR A 90 -15.70 -4.01 -13.26
N THR A 91 -14.68 -3.14 -13.29
CA THR A 91 -13.72 -3.10 -14.39
C THR A 91 -12.33 -3.53 -13.92
N LEU A 92 -11.65 -4.36 -14.72
CA LEU A 92 -10.30 -4.85 -14.44
C LEU A 92 -9.29 -3.71 -14.33
N THR A 93 -9.43 -2.68 -15.17
CA THR A 93 -8.57 -1.48 -15.11
C THR A 93 -8.74 -0.73 -13.80
N GLY A 94 -9.98 -0.44 -13.40
CA GLY A 94 -10.28 0.24 -12.14
C GLY A 94 -9.79 -0.56 -10.93
N PHE A 95 -9.95 -1.87 -10.93
CA PHE A 95 -9.43 -2.77 -9.89
C PHE A 95 -7.91 -2.67 -9.79
N ALA A 96 -7.18 -2.86 -10.91
CA ALA A 96 -5.71 -2.81 -10.93
C ALA A 96 -5.17 -1.45 -10.46
N ASP A 97 -5.75 -0.35 -10.93
CA ASP A 97 -5.34 1.01 -10.55
C ASP A 97 -5.61 1.29 -9.07
N THR A 98 -6.73 0.79 -8.52
CA THR A 98 -7.07 0.94 -7.10
C THR A 98 -6.13 0.15 -6.20
N VAL A 99 -5.85 -1.11 -6.52
CA VAL A 99 -4.88 -1.92 -5.79
C VAL A 99 -3.49 -1.26 -5.82
N ARG A 100 -3.09 -0.73 -6.97
CA ARG A 100 -1.80 -0.03 -7.10
C ARG A 100 -1.71 1.23 -6.25
N LYS A 101 -2.75 2.06 -6.28
CA LYS A 101 -2.84 3.28 -5.45
C LYS A 101 -2.82 2.95 -3.95
N HIS A 102 -3.55 1.91 -3.55
CA HIS A 102 -3.57 1.47 -2.15
C HIS A 102 -2.17 1.02 -1.68
N GLY A 103 -1.46 0.21 -2.46
CA GLY A 103 -0.08 -0.17 -2.16
C GLY A 103 0.88 1.02 -2.10
N CYS A 104 0.66 2.06 -2.91
CA CYS A 104 1.43 3.30 -2.81
C CYS A 104 1.19 4.03 -1.47
N ILE A 105 -0.06 4.08 -0.98
CA ILE A 105 -0.39 4.71 0.31
C ILE A 105 0.29 3.93 1.45
N GLU A 106 0.19 2.61 1.45
CA GLU A 106 0.86 1.77 2.46
C GLU A 106 2.37 2.02 2.48
N ASN A 107 3.02 1.98 1.33
CA ASN A 107 4.47 2.12 1.24
C ASN A 107 4.98 3.56 1.43
N GLN A 108 4.20 4.57 1.05
CA GLN A 108 4.65 5.97 1.10
C GLN A 108 4.18 6.71 2.35
N LEU A 109 3.00 6.42 2.85
CA LEU A 109 2.45 7.11 4.01
C LEU A 109 2.63 6.28 5.28
N HIS A 110 2.00 5.12 5.38
CA HIS A 110 1.99 4.32 6.60
C HIS A 110 3.40 3.90 7.00
N TRP A 111 4.17 3.31 6.11
CA TRP A 111 5.56 2.94 6.39
C TRP A 111 6.40 4.12 6.92
N ASN A 112 6.23 5.32 6.34
CA ASN A 112 6.97 6.50 6.82
C ASN A 112 6.48 6.96 8.20
N LEU A 113 5.18 6.89 8.49
CA LEU A 113 4.64 7.22 9.81
C LEU A 113 5.20 6.27 10.89
N ASP A 114 5.29 4.99 10.57
CA ASP A 114 5.82 3.98 11.50
C ASP A 114 7.33 4.07 11.68
N VAL A 115 8.08 4.16 10.58
CA VAL A 115 9.56 4.13 10.63
C VAL A 115 10.16 5.47 11.08
N ILE A 116 9.59 6.61 10.66
CA ILE A 116 10.13 7.93 10.96
C ILE A 116 9.54 8.47 12.26
N PHE A 117 8.21 8.38 12.42
CA PHE A 117 7.50 8.96 13.57
C PHE A 117 7.14 7.95 14.65
N ARG A 118 7.45 6.66 14.46
CA ARG A 118 7.17 5.55 15.38
C ARG A 118 5.71 5.55 15.85
N GLU A 119 4.78 5.70 14.88
CA GLU A 119 3.35 5.86 15.17
C GLU A 119 2.80 4.67 15.95
N ASP A 120 3.13 3.44 15.54
CA ASP A 120 2.69 2.21 16.20
C ASP A 120 3.21 2.06 17.62
N ALA A 121 4.37 2.65 17.94
CA ALA A 121 4.95 2.66 19.28
C ALA A 121 4.37 3.78 20.18
N CYS A 122 3.42 4.58 19.70
CA CYS A 122 2.88 5.70 20.45
C CYS A 122 1.94 5.24 21.56
N LEU A 123 2.25 5.64 22.80
CA LEU A 123 1.47 5.28 23.99
C LEU A 123 0.32 6.26 24.28
N ALA A 124 0.20 7.37 23.56
CA ALA A 124 -0.88 8.33 23.72
C ALA A 124 -2.20 7.76 23.21
N LYS A 125 -3.04 7.26 24.13
CA LYS A 125 -4.32 6.60 23.81
C LYS A 125 -5.55 7.34 24.35
N LYS A 126 -5.33 8.42 25.15
CA LYS A 126 -6.42 9.13 25.84
C LYS A 126 -7.10 10.13 24.90
N ASP A 127 -8.43 10.14 24.93
CA ASP A 127 -9.30 11.10 24.22
C ASP A 127 -8.97 11.26 22.73
N ASN A 128 -8.76 12.49 22.28
CA ASN A 128 -8.39 12.82 20.89
C ASN A 128 -6.88 12.80 20.63
N SER A 129 -6.04 12.45 21.61
CA SER A 129 -4.58 12.46 21.46
C SER A 129 -4.09 11.64 20.27
N PRO A 130 -4.57 10.40 20.01
CA PRO A 130 -4.12 9.62 18.83
C PRO A 130 -4.44 10.33 17.52
N LYS A 131 -5.65 10.90 17.39
CA LYS A 131 -6.09 11.61 16.18
C LYS A 131 -5.27 12.87 15.95
N ASN A 132 -5.07 13.68 16.99
CA ASN A 132 -4.30 14.92 16.91
C ASN A 132 -2.84 14.64 16.54
N LEU A 133 -2.21 13.66 17.18
CA LEU A 133 -0.84 13.25 16.85
C LEU A 133 -0.72 12.72 15.42
N ASN A 134 -1.68 11.95 14.93
CA ASN A 134 -1.68 11.49 13.55
C ASN A 134 -1.75 12.66 12.57
N ILE A 135 -2.58 13.69 12.84
CA ILE A 135 -2.67 14.90 12.02
C ILE A 135 -1.33 15.64 12.02
N ILE A 136 -0.73 15.87 13.20
CA ILE A 136 0.55 16.57 13.34
C ILE A 136 1.66 15.80 12.58
N ARG A 137 1.74 14.48 12.71
CA ARG A 137 2.70 13.65 11.98
C ARG A 137 2.53 13.76 10.45
N LYS A 138 1.29 13.80 9.96
CA LYS A 138 1.01 13.98 8.53
C LYS A 138 1.44 15.36 8.03
N ILE A 139 1.23 16.41 8.81
CA ILE A 139 1.70 17.76 8.49
C ILE A 139 3.23 17.77 8.47
N ALA A 140 3.90 17.26 9.51
CA ALA A 140 5.34 17.16 9.56
C ALA A 140 5.92 16.35 8.37
N MET A 141 5.27 15.24 8.01
CA MET A 141 5.64 14.45 6.84
C MET A 141 5.59 15.27 5.55
N ARG A 142 4.57 16.10 5.39
CA ARG A 142 4.43 16.97 4.21
C ARG A 142 5.53 18.02 4.16
N LEU A 143 5.82 18.66 5.29
CA LEU A 143 6.89 19.64 5.41
C LEU A 143 8.26 19.02 5.09
N LEU A 144 8.58 17.86 5.68
CA LEU A 144 9.81 17.12 5.38
C LEU A 144 9.93 16.73 3.91
N ASN A 145 8.82 16.36 3.26
CA ASN A 145 8.83 16.04 1.84
C ASN A 145 9.12 17.27 0.98
N ALA A 146 8.59 18.44 1.35
CA ALA A 146 8.79 19.69 0.61
C ALA A 146 10.21 20.25 0.80
N ALA A 147 10.78 20.13 2.00
CA ALA A 147 12.11 20.60 2.35
C ALA A 147 13.24 19.70 1.79
N ARG A 148 12.92 18.47 1.36
CA ARG A 148 13.93 17.55 0.80
C ARG A 148 14.59 18.13 -0.47
N SER A 149 15.91 18.01 -0.51
CA SER A 149 16.68 18.31 -1.72
C SER A 149 17.46 17.06 -2.20
N GLY A 150 17.49 16.86 -3.51
CA GLY A 150 18.27 15.79 -4.12
C GLY A 150 18.00 14.38 -3.56
N ARG A 151 19.06 13.71 -3.09
CA ARG A 151 19.01 12.34 -2.57
C ARG A 151 18.82 12.24 -1.04
N GLU A 152 18.54 13.35 -0.38
CA GLU A 152 18.38 13.34 1.08
C GLU A 152 17.19 12.47 1.51
N THR A 153 17.36 11.74 2.63
CA THR A 153 16.27 10.99 3.23
C THR A 153 15.46 11.89 4.17
N LYS A 154 14.17 11.63 4.34
CA LYS A 154 13.32 12.37 5.30
C LYS A 154 13.88 12.34 6.72
N LYS A 155 14.47 11.20 7.11
CA LYS A 155 15.09 11.02 8.42
C LYS A 155 16.31 11.96 8.60
N LEU A 156 17.10 12.16 7.53
CA LEU A 156 18.23 13.07 7.56
C LEU A 156 17.76 14.53 7.68
N VAL A 157 16.74 14.94 6.90
CA VAL A 157 16.16 16.28 7.00
C VAL A 157 15.61 16.54 8.42
N MET A 158 14.88 15.57 8.98
CA MET A 158 14.37 15.66 10.35
C MET A 158 15.51 15.78 11.39
N LEU A 159 16.59 15.00 11.21
CA LEU A 159 17.76 15.09 12.08
C LEU A 159 18.44 16.47 11.99
N LYS A 160 18.64 16.99 10.78
CA LYS A 160 19.21 18.34 10.58
C LYS A 160 18.35 19.40 11.28
N ALA A 161 17.03 19.37 11.08
CA ALA A 161 16.09 20.29 11.71
C ALA A 161 16.09 20.18 13.25
N SER A 162 16.35 19.00 13.82
CA SER A 162 16.43 18.82 15.28
C SER A 162 17.74 19.35 15.90
N LEU A 163 18.79 19.49 15.11
CA LEU A 163 20.12 19.92 15.55
C LEU A 163 20.42 21.38 15.23
N ASN A 164 19.73 21.98 14.25
CA ASN A 164 19.99 23.34 13.79
C ASN A 164 18.67 24.12 13.66
N PRO A 165 18.51 25.23 14.42
CA PRO A 165 17.31 26.08 14.36
C PRO A 165 17.04 26.66 12.97
N ASP A 166 18.06 27.06 12.22
CA ASP A 166 17.89 27.60 10.87
C ASP A 166 17.35 26.51 9.91
N ALA A 167 17.89 25.29 9.98
CA ALA A 167 17.38 24.17 9.22
C ALA A 167 15.94 23.80 9.62
N MET A 168 15.55 24.02 10.88
CA MET A 168 14.17 23.86 11.32
C MET A 168 13.25 24.92 10.70
N LEU A 169 13.70 26.18 10.66
CA LEU A 169 12.96 27.29 10.02
C LEU A 169 12.80 27.03 8.52
N ASP A 170 13.83 26.53 7.83
CA ASP A 170 13.79 26.14 6.43
C ASP A 170 12.72 25.06 6.16
N VAL A 171 12.61 24.07 7.05
CA VAL A 171 11.59 23.02 6.97
C VAL A 171 10.19 23.59 7.19
N LEU A 172 10.01 24.46 8.20
CA LEU A 172 8.71 25.02 8.56
C LEU A 172 8.19 26.01 7.54
N PHE A 173 9.04 26.88 7.03
CA PHE A 173 8.67 27.99 6.14
C PHE A 173 9.02 27.74 4.69
N GLN A 174 9.64 26.58 4.37
CA GLN A 174 10.07 26.22 3.01
C GLN A 174 11.01 27.28 2.37
N GLN A 175 11.76 27.98 3.19
CA GLN A 175 12.77 28.91 2.75
C GLN A 175 13.98 28.09 2.28
N LYS A 176 14.22 28.05 0.96
CA LYS A 176 15.45 27.47 0.42
C LYS A 176 16.51 28.58 0.50
N SER A 177 17.50 28.39 1.34
CA SER A 177 18.75 29.13 1.31
C SER A 177 19.51 28.83 0.04
#